data_2f5c155cd19c39cfb78cd64292cfdf23
#
_entry.id   2f5c155cd19c39cfb78cd64292cfdf23
#
_cell.length_a   1.000
_cell.length_b   1.000
_cell.length_c   1.000
_cell.angle_alpha   90.00
_cell.angle_beta   90.00
_cell.angle_gamma   90.00
#
_symmetry.space_group_name_H-M   'P 1'
#
loop_
_entity.id
_entity.type
_entity.pdbx_description
1 polymer ?
#
loop_
_entity_poly.entity_id
_entity_poly.type
_entity_poly.pdbx_seq_one_letter_code
_entity_poly.pdbx_strand_id
1 'polypeptide(L)'
;MLIKGTVMWAVWLPVAVAVVILQVRARTGFWHTLGVLALATHLFWMASAGFFPMPIGDSSEFSIGRVNLVPLRHFVESFEYLGSRQIVRQHGGNFLLLVPFTLLGPALWLRLRGWRWAVVIGLGGSIVIESLQLLANAIVGASYRSVDIDDVILNTVGALAGYALFL
;
A
#
# COMPACT_ATOMS: atom_id res chain seq x y z
N MET A 1 17.80 15.29 -7.67
CA MET A 1 17.50 14.18 -8.64
C MET A 1 16.29 13.41 -8.13
N LEU A 2 15.42 12.90 -9.00
CA LEU A 2 14.27 12.08 -8.59
C LEU A 2 14.41 10.65 -9.12
N ILE A 3 14.29 9.65 -8.24
CA ILE A 3 14.12 8.26 -8.68
C ILE A 3 12.63 8.06 -8.98
N LYS A 4 12.34 7.61 -10.19
CA LYS A 4 10.97 7.30 -10.63
C LYS A 4 10.62 5.86 -10.26
N GLY A 5 9.36 5.61 -9.95
CA GLY A 5 8.84 4.27 -9.62
C GLY A 5 8.98 3.24 -10.74
N THR A 6 9.29 3.68 -11.97
CA THR A 6 9.58 2.77 -13.10
C THR A 6 10.78 1.85 -12.84
N VAL A 7 11.74 2.25 -11.99
CA VAL A 7 12.87 1.40 -11.58
C VAL A 7 12.37 0.12 -10.87
N MET A 8 11.27 0.21 -10.13
CA MET A 8 10.68 -0.93 -9.45
C MET A 8 10.26 -2.04 -10.42
N TRP A 9 9.79 -1.70 -11.62
CA TRP A 9 9.36 -2.70 -12.60
C TRP A 9 10.52 -3.55 -13.15
N ALA A 10 11.75 -3.03 -13.15
CA ALA A 10 12.92 -3.83 -13.50
C ALA A 10 13.19 -4.95 -12.48
N VAL A 11 12.84 -4.73 -11.22
CA VAL A 11 12.97 -5.72 -10.14
C VAL A 11 11.77 -6.68 -10.13
N TRP A 12 10.61 -6.24 -10.64
CA TRP A 12 9.38 -7.04 -10.65
C TRP A 12 9.53 -8.34 -11.45
N LEU A 13 10.12 -8.29 -12.64
CA LEU A 13 10.19 -9.46 -13.52
C LEU A 13 10.93 -10.66 -12.88
N PRO A 14 12.15 -10.51 -12.32
CA PRO A 14 12.81 -11.61 -11.62
C PRO A 14 12.01 -12.09 -10.39
N VAL A 15 11.32 -11.22 -9.67
CA VAL A 15 10.45 -11.62 -8.54
C VAL A 15 9.25 -12.43 -9.03
N ALA A 16 8.59 -12.01 -10.11
CA ALA A 16 7.48 -12.74 -10.70
C ALA A 16 7.91 -14.15 -11.15
N VAL A 17 9.07 -14.26 -11.79
CA VAL A 17 9.64 -15.56 -12.19
C VAL A 17 9.92 -16.44 -10.96
N ALA A 18 10.53 -15.87 -9.91
CA ALA A 18 10.77 -16.59 -8.66
C ALA A 18 9.47 -17.08 -8.01
N VAL A 19 8.43 -16.25 -7.96
CA VAL A 19 7.11 -16.63 -7.46
C VAL A 19 6.56 -17.81 -8.25
N VAL A 20 6.59 -17.78 -9.59
CA VAL A 20 6.12 -18.88 -10.43
C VAL A 20 6.91 -20.17 -10.15
N ILE A 21 8.24 -20.09 -10.10
CA ILE A 21 9.09 -21.27 -9.81
C ILE A 21 8.74 -21.87 -8.44
N LEU A 22 8.56 -21.04 -7.41
CA LEU A 22 8.20 -21.50 -6.07
C LEU A 22 6.83 -22.16 -6.05
N GLN A 23 5.83 -21.61 -6.73
CA GLN A 23 4.48 -22.17 -6.82
C GLN A 23 4.46 -23.49 -7.59
N VAL A 24 5.23 -23.58 -8.69
CA VAL A 24 5.38 -24.84 -9.44
C VAL A 24 6.06 -25.93 -8.59
N ARG A 25 7.13 -25.58 -7.87
CA ARG A 25 7.80 -26.50 -6.94
C ARG A 25 6.88 -26.96 -5.80
N ALA A 26 6.04 -26.06 -5.29
CA ALA A 26 5.04 -26.37 -4.28
C ALA A 26 3.83 -27.14 -4.84
N ARG A 27 3.79 -27.42 -6.16
CA ARG A 27 2.70 -28.09 -6.86
C ARG A 27 1.33 -27.45 -6.63
N THR A 28 1.29 -26.11 -6.53
CA THR A 28 0.04 -25.37 -6.42
C THR A 28 -0.68 -25.31 -7.77
N GLY A 29 -2.02 -25.25 -7.74
CA GLY A 29 -2.81 -25.16 -8.95
C GLY A 29 -2.66 -23.81 -9.67
N PHE A 30 -3.02 -23.79 -10.95
CA PHE A 30 -2.94 -22.58 -11.80
C PHE A 30 -3.61 -21.35 -11.18
N TRP A 31 -4.83 -21.49 -10.68
CA TRP A 31 -5.59 -20.38 -10.09
C TRP A 31 -4.95 -19.82 -8.81
N HIS A 32 -4.37 -20.71 -7.99
CA HIS A 32 -3.63 -20.29 -6.80
C HIS A 32 -2.37 -19.49 -7.21
N THR A 33 -1.62 -19.99 -8.18
CA THR A 33 -0.43 -19.28 -8.71
C THR A 33 -0.80 -17.91 -9.27
N LEU A 34 -1.89 -17.82 -10.05
CA LEU A 34 -2.38 -16.56 -10.61
C LEU A 34 -2.76 -15.56 -9.50
N GLY A 35 -3.47 -16.01 -8.47
CA GLY A 35 -3.84 -15.17 -7.33
C GLY A 35 -2.63 -14.64 -6.54
N VAL A 36 -1.63 -15.51 -6.30
CA VAL A 36 -0.37 -15.08 -5.64
C VAL A 36 0.38 -14.06 -6.49
N LEU A 37 0.46 -14.28 -7.82
CA LEU A 37 1.06 -13.32 -8.74
C LEU A 37 0.32 -11.97 -8.74
N ALA A 38 -1.01 -12.00 -8.73
CA ALA A 38 -1.81 -10.79 -8.67
C ALA A 38 -1.52 -9.98 -7.39
N LEU A 39 -1.47 -10.65 -6.23
CA LEU A 39 -1.11 -10.01 -4.96
C LEU A 39 0.32 -9.49 -4.95
N ALA A 40 1.28 -10.25 -5.48
CA ALA A 40 2.66 -9.81 -5.58
C ALA A 40 2.80 -8.60 -6.50
N THR A 41 2.11 -8.59 -7.66
CA THR A 41 2.07 -7.43 -8.57
C THR A 41 1.47 -6.21 -7.89
N HIS A 42 0.38 -6.40 -7.15
CA HIS A 42 -0.25 -5.33 -6.40
C HIS A 42 0.68 -4.76 -5.32
N LEU A 43 1.41 -5.61 -4.60
CA LEU A 43 2.41 -5.18 -3.62
C LEU A 43 3.52 -4.32 -4.26
N PHE A 44 3.99 -4.71 -5.45
CA PHE A 44 4.96 -3.90 -6.21
C PHE A 44 4.37 -2.56 -6.64
N TRP A 45 3.12 -2.56 -7.10
CA TRP A 45 2.43 -1.34 -7.45
C TRP A 45 2.27 -0.41 -6.23
N MET A 46 1.86 -0.94 -5.07
CA MET A 46 1.79 -0.22 -3.81
C MET A 46 3.14 0.42 -3.45
N ALA A 47 4.22 -0.36 -3.48
CA ALA A 47 5.56 0.14 -3.17
C ALA A 47 5.96 1.25 -4.14
N SER A 48 5.68 1.05 -5.44
CA SER A 48 5.96 2.08 -6.46
C SER A 48 5.14 3.36 -6.24
N ALA A 49 3.85 3.25 -5.97
CA ALA A 49 2.97 4.41 -5.77
C ALA A 49 3.19 5.09 -4.40
N GLY A 50 3.45 4.29 -3.36
CA GLY A 50 3.60 4.76 -1.98
C GLY A 50 4.94 5.42 -1.68
N PHE A 51 6.03 5.03 -2.38
CA PHE A 51 7.37 5.51 -2.09
C PHE A 51 8.00 6.36 -3.20
N PHE A 52 7.49 6.31 -4.43
CA PHE A 52 8.05 7.07 -5.54
C PHE A 52 7.10 8.15 -6.07
N PRO A 53 7.62 9.24 -6.66
CA PRO A 53 9.03 9.54 -6.86
C PRO A 53 9.74 9.88 -5.54
N MET A 54 10.98 9.37 -5.38
CA MET A 54 11.82 9.62 -4.21
C MET A 54 12.86 10.70 -4.56
N PRO A 55 12.94 11.82 -3.82
CA PRO A 55 13.98 12.81 -4.01
C PRO A 55 15.33 12.27 -3.52
N ILE A 56 16.40 12.52 -4.29
CA ILE A 56 17.79 12.26 -3.88
C ILE A 56 18.55 13.56 -4.02
N GLY A 57 19.24 13.98 -2.98
CA GLY A 57 20.07 15.15 -2.93
C GLY A 57 19.80 16.02 -1.72
N ASP A 58 20.69 16.99 -1.52
CA ASP A 58 20.70 17.89 -0.38
C ASP A 58 19.37 18.69 -0.33
N SER A 59 18.51 18.32 0.59
CA SER A 59 17.36 19.13 0.97
C SER A 59 17.76 19.86 2.24
N SER A 60 18.08 21.14 2.11
CA SER A 60 18.55 22.01 3.19
C SER A 60 17.57 22.24 4.34
N GLU A 61 16.42 21.61 4.32
CA GLU A 61 15.44 21.64 5.39
C GLU A 61 14.92 20.24 5.67
N PHE A 62 15.58 19.54 6.61
CA PHE A 62 15.02 18.37 7.24
C PHE A 62 13.83 18.80 8.08
N SER A 63 12.65 18.65 7.56
CA SER A 63 11.41 18.69 8.32
C SER A 63 10.94 17.25 8.52
N ILE A 64 10.75 16.86 9.78
CA ILE A 64 9.98 15.63 10.07
C ILE A 64 8.64 15.80 9.37
N GLY A 65 8.29 14.89 8.47
CA GLY A 65 7.10 14.98 7.63
C GLY A 65 5.88 15.46 8.38
N ARG A 66 4.94 16.07 7.69
CA ARG A 66 3.67 16.45 8.31
C ARG A 66 3.05 15.21 8.90
N VAL A 67 2.91 15.17 10.22
CA VAL A 67 2.23 14.10 10.94
C VAL A 67 0.85 14.63 11.31
N ASN A 68 -0.19 14.03 10.76
CA ASN A 68 -1.56 14.32 11.12
C ASN A 68 -2.13 13.17 11.95
N LEU A 69 -2.42 13.42 13.23
CA LEU A 69 -3.03 12.47 14.13
C LEU A 69 -4.49 12.81 14.47
N VAL A 70 -5.04 13.85 13.82
CA VAL A 70 -6.43 14.24 14.03
C VAL A 70 -7.31 13.53 12.98
N PRO A 71 -8.16 12.58 13.40
CA PRO A 71 -9.02 11.85 12.47
C PRO A 71 -9.92 12.78 11.65
N LEU A 72 -10.09 12.44 10.38
CA LEU A 72 -10.90 13.13 9.38
C LEU A 72 -10.47 14.56 9.04
N ARG A 73 -9.40 15.08 9.66
CA ARG A 73 -8.93 16.43 9.39
C ARG A 73 -8.48 16.60 7.95
N HIS A 74 -7.53 15.76 7.50
CA HIS A 74 -7.01 15.84 6.15
C HIS A 74 -8.08 15.46 5.10
N PHE A 75 -8.97 14.52 5.45
CA PHE A 75 -10.10 14.17 4.61
C PHE A 75 -11.00 15.40 4.36
N VAL A 76 -11.40 16.13 5.40
CA VAL A 76 -12.24 17.32 5.27
C VAL A 76 -11.50 18.45 4.54
N GLU A 77 -10.27 18.78 4.96
CA GLU A 77 -9.45 19.82 4.33
C GLU A 77 -9.23 19.57 2.84
N SER A 78 -9.14 18.31 2.41
CA SER A 78 -8.94 17.96 1.00
C SER A 78 -10.12 18.36 0.11
N PHE A 79 -11.35 18.38 0.61
CA PHE A 79 -12.51 18.88 -0.14
C PHE A 79 -12.50 20.40 -0.33
N GLU A 80 -11.81 21.13 0.53
CA GLU A 80 -11.70 22.59 0.42
C GLU A 80 -10.56 23.01 -0.53
N TYR A 81 -9.45 22.27 -0.53
CA TYR A 81 -8.21 22.68 -1.22
C TYR A 81 -7.81 21.84 -2.43
N LEU A 82 -8.34 20.63 -2.57
CA LEU A 82 -7.99 19.74 -3.67
C LEU A 82 -9.09 19.64 -4.71
N GLY A 83 -8.69 19.51 -5.98
CA GLY A 83 -9.64 19.18 -7.04
C GLY A 83 -10.11 17.72 -6.95
N SER A 84 -11.32 17.44 -7.47
CA SER A 84 -11.97 16.12 -7.40
C SER A 84 -11.07 14.96 -7.86
N ARG A 85 -10.23 15.15 -8.87
CA ARG A 85 -9.27 14.14 -9.35
C ARG A 85 -8.22 13.79 -8.29
N GLN A 86 -7.73 14.79 -7.54
CA GLN A 86 -6.73 14.58 -6.49
C GLN A 86 -7.35 13.89 -5.29
N ILE A 87 -8.57 14.26 -4.90
CA ILE A 87 -9.34 13.62 -3.83
C ILE A 87 -9.52 12.12 -4.14
N VAL A 88 -10.04 11.80 -5.34
CA VAL A 88 -10.25 10.41 -5.75
C VAL A 88 -8.93 9.63 -5.81
N ARG A 89 -7.86 10.25 -6.31
CA ARG A 89 -6.55 9.59 -6.38
C ARG A 89 -5.98 9.30 -5.01
N GLN A 90 -6.06 10.21 -4.07
CA GLN A 90 -5.47 10.09 -2.73
C GLN A 90 -6.32 9.20 -1.84
N HIS A 91 -7.56 9.57 -1.60
CA HIS A 91 -8.43 8.81 -0.69
C HIS A 91 -8.92 7.50 -1.30
N GLY A 92 -9.26 7.51 -2.60
CA GLY A 92 -9.59 6.28 -3.31
C GLY A 92 -8.41 5.33 -3.43
N GLY A 93 -7.19 5.87 -3.64
CA GLY A 93 -5.95 5.09 -3.64
C GLY A 93 -5.72 4.36 -2.32
N ASN A 94 -5.82 5.08 -1.19
CA ASN A 94 -5.67 4.50 0.14
C ASN A 94 -6.78 3.49 0.43
N PHE A 95 -8.04 3.82 0.15
CA PHE A 95 -9.14 2.86 0.30
C PHE A 95 -8.89 1.55 -0.45
N LEU A 96 -8.41 1.61 -1.70
CA LEU A 96 -8.17 0.42 -2.53
C LEU A 96 -6.88 -0.32 -2.20
N LEU A 97 -5.99 0.28 -1.40
CA LEU A 97 -4.63 -0.20 -1.19
C LEU A 97 -4.58 -1.63 -0.62
N LEU A 98 -5.40 -1.94 0.38
CA LEU A 98 -5.42 -3.25 1.05
C LEU A 98 -6.59 -4.15 0.65
N VAL A 99 -7.53 -3.65 -0.19
CA VAL A 99 -8.66 -4.45 -0.72
C VAL A 99 -8.21 -5.77 -1.35
N PRO A 100 -7.21 -5.83 -2.26
CA PRO A 100 -6.83 -7.08 -2.91
C PRO A 100 -6.33 -8.15 -1.93
N PHE A 101 -5.67 -7.74 -0.84
CA PHE A 101 -5.16 -8.69 0.16
C PHE A 101 -6.28 -9.37 0.94
N THR A 102 -7.34 -8.65 1.26
CA THR A 102 -8.46 -9.16 2.04
C THR A 102 -9.55 -9.80 1.18
N LEU A 103 -9.58 -9.48 -0.11
CA LEU A 103 -10.42 -10.14 -1.10
C LEU A 103 -9.81 -11.49 -1.54
N LEU A 104 -8.55 -11.52 -1.95
CA LEU A 104 -7.89 -12.70 -2.51
C LEU A 104 -7.23 -13.58 -1.43
N GLY A 105 -6.74 -12.97 -0.35
CA GLY A 105 -6.06 -13.70 0.74
C GLY A 105 -6.88 -14.86 1.29
N PRO A 106 -8.14 -14.68 1.68
CA PRO A 106 -8.99 -15.77 2.17
C PRO A 106 -9.31 -16.85 1.14
N ALA A 107 -9.29 -16.51 -0.15
CA ALA A 107 -9.45 -17.47 -1.23
C ALA A 107 -8.19 -18.34 -1.40
N LEU A 108 -7.00 -17.75 -1.19
CA LEU A 108 -5.71 -18.41 -1.35
C LEU A 108 -5.27 -19.18 -0.09
N TRP A 109 -5.56 -18.61 1.10
CA TRP A 109 -5.12 -19.18 2.36
C TRP A 109 -6.27 -19.30 3.36
N LEU A 110 -6.65 -20.52 3.70
CA LEU A 110 -7.78 -20.81 4.60
C LEU A 110 -7.66 -20.12 5.97
N ARG A 111 -6.44 -19.88 6.45
CA ARG A 111 -6.18 -19.21 7.72
C ARG A 111 -6.67 -17.76 7.73
N LEU A 112 -6.79 -17.12 6.56
CA LEU A 112 -7.19 -15.71 6.43
C LEU A 112 -8.72 -15.52 6.32
N ARG A 113 -9.53 -16.58 6.41
CA ARG A 113 -10.98 -16.53 6.24
C ARG A 113 -11.74 -15.87 7.40
N GLY A 114 -11.09 -15.58 8.51
CA GLY A 114 -11.72 -14.89 9.63
C GLY A 114 -11.68 -13.36 9.47
N TRP A 115 -12.79 -12.66 9.79
CA TRP A 115 -12.87 -11.20 9.75
C TRP A 115 -11.76 -10.49 10.54
N ARG A 116 -11.26 -11.14 11.60
CA ARG A 116 -10.14 -10.63 12.42
C ARG A 116 -8.88 -10.40 11.60
N TRP A 117 -8.65 -11.23 10.59
CA TRP A 117 -7.52 -11.06 9.69
C TRP A 117 -7.67 -9.85 8.77
N ALA A 118 -8.89 -9.51 8.37
CA ALA A 118 -9.14 -8.28 7.62
C ALA A 118 -8.78 -7.04 8.47
N VAL A 119 -9.13 -7.05 9.77
CA VAL A 119 -8.73 -5.99 10.71
C VAL A 119 -7.21 -5.96 10.90
N VAL A 120 -6.57 -7.12 11.10
CA VAL A 120 -5.10 -7.19 11.27
C VAL A 120 -4.36 -6.71 10.03
N ILE A 121 -4.82 -7.11 8.83
CA ILE A 121 -4.23 -6.67 7.56
C ILE A 121 -4.49 -5.17 7.35
N GLY A 122 -5.71 -4.70 7.60
CA GLY A 122 -6.09 -3.30 7.44
C GLY A 122 -5.30 -2.39 8.38
N LEU A 123 -5.44 -2.58 9.67
CA LEU A 123 -4.82 -1.74 10.68
C LEU A 123 -3.30 -1.95 10.76
N GLY A 124 -2.88 -3.21 10.87
CA GLY A 124 -1.44 -3.54 10.98
C GLY A 124 -0.68 -3.21 9.70
N GLY A 125 -1.25 -3.54 8.54
CA GLY A 125 -0.67 -3.19 7.24
C GLY A 125 -0.54 -1.68 7.05
N SER A 126 -1.56 -0.90 7.45
CA SER A 126 -1.51 0.56 7.38
C SER A 126 -0.43 1.14 8.28
N ILE A 127 -0.33 0.69 9.53
CA ILE A 127 0.71 1.15 10.47
C ILE A 127 2.10 0.85 9.90
N VAL A 128 2.30 -0.32 9.29
CA VAL A 128 3.57 -0.67 8.64
C VAL A 128 3.87 0.27 7.48
N ILE A 129 2.89 0.55 6.63
CA ILE A 129 3.07 1.47 5.48
C ILE A 129 3.46 2.86 5.96
N GLU A 130 2.73 3.45 6.91
CA GLU A 130 3.02 4.77 7.47
C GLU A 130 4.41 4.81 8.14
N SER A 131 4.78 3.74 8.88
CA SER A 131 6.09 3.62 9.51
C SER A 131 7.23 3.57 8.48
N LEU A 132 7.03 2.83 7.37
CA LEU A 132 7.99 2.75 6.28
C LEU A 132 8.13 4.08 5.53
N GLN A 133 7.04 4.84 5.36
CA GLN A 133 7.08 6.16 4.76
C GLN A 133 7.82 7.16 5.65
N LEU A 134 7.59 7.11 6.97
CA LEU A 134 8.35 7.92 7.93
C LEU A 134 9.84 7.57 7.91
N LEU A 135 10.16 6.28 7.88
CA LEU A 135 11.55 5.82 7.76
C LEU A 135 12.19 6.27 6.45
N ALA A 136 11.47 6.21 5.34
CA ALA A 136 11.94 6.68 4.04
C ALA A 136 12.22 8.20 4.06
N ASN A 137 11.36 9.00 4.69
CA ASN A 137 11.61 10.42 4.91
C ASN A 137 12.91 10.66 5.70
N ALA A 138 13.12 9.89 6.78
CA ALA A 138 14.33 9.99 7.60
C ALA A 138 15.60 9.61 6.85
N ILE A 139 15.56 8.55 6.03
CA ILE A 139 16.71 8.09 5.22
C ILE A 139 17.06 9.12 4.12
N VAL A 140 16.05 9.68 3.48
CA VAL A 140 16.22 10.65 2.38
C VAL A 140 16.62 12.03 2.91
N GLY A 141 16.38 12.31 4.20
CA GLY A 141 16.59 13.64 4.78
C GLY A 141 15.57 14.68 4.27
N ALA A 142 14.43 14.26 3.76
CA ALA A 142 13.41 15.13 3.21
C ALA A 142 12.01 14.63 3.57
N SER A 143 11.13 15.57 3.91
CA SER A 143 9.72 15.30 4.17
C SER A 143 8.92 15.28 2.86
N TYR A 144 9.00 14.19 2.11
CA TYR A 144 8.28 14.03 0.83
C TYR A 144 6.99 13.21 0.95
N ARG A 145 6.77 12.56 2.11
CA ARG A 145 5.52 11.86 2.45
C ARG A 145 4.99 12.37 3.80
N SER A 146 3.68 12.53 3.89
CA SER A 146 2.98 12.78 5.15
C SER A 146 2.58 11.45 5.79
N VAL A 147 2.62 11.40 7.12
CA VAL A 147 2.04 10.32 7.92
C VAL A 147 0.67 10.77 8.39
N ASP A 148 -0.37 10.03 8.06
CA ASP A 148 -1.74 10.47 8.24
C ASP A 148 -2.64 9.38 8.84
N ILE A 149 -3.30 9.70 9.93
CA ILE A 149 -4.28 8.80 10.56
C ILE A 149 -5.47 8.52 9.63
N ASP A 150 -5.82 9.45 8.74
CA ASP A 150 -6.91 9.27 7.78
C ASP A 150 -6.56 8.17 6.76
N ASP A 151 -5.28 8.04 6.39
CA ASP A 151 -4.79 6.97 5.53
C ASP A 151 -4.93 5.60 6.22
N VAL A 152 -4.63 5.53 7.53
CA VAL A 152 -4.83 4.31 8.33
C VAL A 152 -6.32 3.93 8.39
N ILE A 153 -7.21 4.90 8.57
CA ILE A 153 -8.65 4.68 8.59
C ILE A 153 -9.13 4.17 7.23
N LEU A 154 -8.78 4.86 6.14
CA LEU A 154 -9.20 4.50 4.78
C LEU A 154 -8.71 3.12 4.35
N ASN A 155 -7.43 2.81 4.61
CA ASN A 155 -6.85 1.50 4.33
C ASN A 155 -7.58 0.39 5.11
N THR A 156 -7.92 0.65 6.38
CA THR A 156 -8.62 -0.33 7.22
C THR A 156 -10.05 -0.56 6.75
N VAL A 157 -10.77 0.52 6.41
CA VAL A 157 -12.13 0.42 5.85
C VAL A 157 -12.10 -0.31 4.51
N GLY A 158 -11.11 -0.01 3.66
CA GLY A 158 -10.90 -0.73 2.40
C GLY A 158 -10.65 -2.22 2.61
N ALA A 159 -9.80 -2.58 3.58
CA ALA A 159 -9.54 -3.99 3.91
C ALA A 159 -10.83 -4.71 4.38
N LEU A 160 -11.65 -4.06 5.18
CA LEU A 160 -12.96 -4.63 5.59
C LEU A 160 -13.91 -4.78 4.40
N ALA A 161 -13.94 -3.79 3.50
CA ALA A 161 -14.73 -3.87 2.27
C ALA A 161 -14.25 -5.02 1.36
N GLY A 162 -12.94 -5.19 1.19
CA GLY A 162 -12.37 -6.31 0.44
C GLY A 162 -12.75 -7.67 1.01
N TYR A 163 -12.75 -7.80 2.33
CA TYR A 163 -13.21 -9.02 3.00
C TYR A 163 -14.71 -9.24 2.83
N ALA A 164 -15.51 -8.18 2.92
CA ALA A 164 -16.96 -8.27 2.68
C ALA A 164 -17.29 -8.74 1.25
N LEU A 165 -16.49 -8.33 0.27
CA LEU A 165 -16.62 -8.81 -1.12
C LEU A 165 -16.20 -10.27 -1.31
N PHE A 166 -15.37 -10.80 -0.41
CA PHE A 166 -15.00 -12.23 -0.41
C PHE A 166 -16.13 -13.12 0.09
N LEU A 167 -16.96 -12.65 1.05
CA LEU A 167 -18.05 -13.43 1.70
C LEU A 167 -19.18 -13.76 0.75
#